data_4cb38b5403d625e1d69960d9eb4f5196
#
_entry.id   4cb38b5403d625e1d69960d9eb4f5196
#
_cell.length_a   1.000
_cell.length_b   1.000
_cell.length_c   1.000
_cell.angle_alpha   90.00
_cell.angle_beta   90.00
_cell.angle_gamma   90.00
#
_symmetry.space_group_name_H-M   'P 1'
#
loop_
_entity.id
_entity.type
_entity.pdbx_description
1 polymer ?
#
loop_
_entity_poly.entity_id
_entity_poly.type
_entity_poly.pdbx_seq_one_letter_code
_entity_poly.pdbx_strand_id
1 'polypeptide(L)'
;MYLPYEQTVLTLTANILFFLPVLFHAEAVTVGSLTEAQSVLPPTRAERPLPRVLLLSPGLPLLVQRTIARTIILQESIGKGRFGEVWRGKWRGEEVAVKIFSSREERSWFREAEIYQTVMLRHENILGFIAADNKDNGTWTQLWLVSDYHEHGSLFDYLNRYTVTVEGMIKLSLSTASGLAHLHMEIVGTQGKPAIAHRDLKSKNILVKKNGTCCIADLGLAVRHDSATDTIDIAPNHRVGTKRYMAPEVLDDSINMKHFESFKRADIYAMGLVFWEIASRCSMGGIHEDYQLPYYDLVQSDPSVEEMRKVVCEQKLRPNIPNRWQSCEALRVMAKIMRECWYANSAARLTALRIKKTLSQLSQQEGIKM
;
A
#
# COMPACT_ATOMS: atom_id res chain seq x y z
N MET A 1 -35.07 41.64 27.43
CA MET A 1 -33.94 42.26 28.13
C MET A 1 -32.70 41.81 27.42
N TYR A 2 -32.14 42.73 26.66
CA TYR A 2 -30.93 42.57 25.81
C TYR A 2 -29.68 42.54 26.66
N LEU A 3 -28.61 41.75 26.23
CA LEU A 3 -27.22 42.20 26.16
C LEU A 3 -26.27 40.96 26.06
N PRO A 4 -25.00 41.10 25.58
CA PRO A 4 -24.64 41.04 24.18
C PRO A 4 -23.54 39.99 23.90
N TYR A 5 -23.37 39.79 22.62
CA TYR A 5 -22.20 39.17 21.97
C TYR A 5 -20.96 40.06 22.15
N GLU A 6 -19.85 39.52 22.69
CA GLU A 6 -18.47 39.91 22.30
C GLU A 6 -17.40 38.99 22.86
N GLN A 7 -16.49 38.61 21.98
CA GLN A 7 -15.07 38.28 22.19
C GLN A 7 -14.70 36.93 22.82
N THR A 8 -14.30 35.99 21.94
CA THR A 8 -13.02 35.30 22.11
C THR A 8 -12.52 34.83 20.73
N VAL A 9 -12.01 35.77 19.99
CA VAL A 9 -10.99 35.54 18.95
C VAL A 9 -9.68 35.98 19.58
N LEU A 10 -8.77 35.04 19.82
CA LEU A 10 -7.32 35.19 19.95
C LEU A 10 -6.77 34.02 20.75
N THR A 11 -6.28 33.03 20.04
CA THR A 11 -4.99 32.33 20.30
C THR A 11 -4.89 31.10 19.38
N LEU A 12 -4.49 31.38 18.16
CA LEU A 12 -4.00 30.34 17.24
C LEU A 12 -3.01 30.99 16.26
N THR A 13 -1.94 31.56 16.82
CA THR A 13 -0.75 31.93 16.05
C THR A 13 0.47 31.76 16.94
N ALA A 14 1.10 30.61 16.84
CA ALA A 14 2.53 30.39 17.13
C ALA A 14 2.85 28.91 16.97
N ASN A 15 3.27 28.50 15.78
CA ASN A 15 4.24 27.40 15.55
C ASN A 15 4.37 27.09 14.04
N ILE A 16 4.56 28.16 13.26
CA ILE A 16 5.09 28.03 11.90
C ILE A 16 6.21 29.07 11.80
N LEU A 17 7.42 28.69 12.18
CA LEU A 17 8.67 29.37 11.80
C LEU A 17 9.81 28.50 12.33
N PHE A 18 10.36 27.67 11.46
CA PHE A 18 11.77 27.25 11.44
C PHE A 18 11.98 26.25 10.31
N PHE A 19 12.19 26.79 9.10
CA PHE A 19 13.08 26.24 8.08
C PHE A 19 13.23 27.28 6.97
N LEU A 20 14.21 28.17 7.17
CA LEU A 20 14.75 29.04 6.11
C LEU A 20 15.86 28.28 5.38
N PRO A 21 15.92 28.36 4.03
CA PRO A 21 17.03 27.83 3.26
C PRO A 21 18.23 28.72 3.31
N VAL A 22 19.40 28.13 3.53
CA VAL A 22 20.70 28.81 3.36
C VAL A 22 20.97 28.97 1.87
N LEU A 23 20.99 30.22 1.42
CA LEU A 23 21.46 30.65 0.11
C LEU A 23 22.98 30.53 0.06
N PHE A 24 23.51 29.68 -0.80
CA PHE A 24 24.91 29.78 -1.24
C PHE A 24 25.00 30.66 -2.49
N HIS A 25 25.73 31.74 -2.37
CA HIS A 25 26.20 32.56 -3.48
C HIS A 25 27.26 31.78 -4.27
N ALA A 26 27.04 31.64 -5.56
CA ALA A 26 28.06 31.19 -6.50
C ALA A 26 28.62 32.44 -7.22
N GLU A 27 29.86 32.80 -6.93
CA GLU A 27 30.61 33.78 -7.72
C GLU A 27 31.08 33.12 -9.04
N ALA A 28 30.83 33.85 -10.12
CA ALA A 28 31.30 33.51 -11.44
C ALA A 28 32.77 33.91 -11.58
N VAL A 29 33.65 32.99 -11.89
CA VAL A 29 35.03 33.25 -12.34
C VAL A 29 35.13 33.03 -13.85
N THR A 30 35.59 34.08 -14.50
CA THR A 30 35.76 34.27 -15.94
C THR A 30 36.90 33.40 -16.50
N VAL A 31 36.67 32.88 -17.68
CA VAL A 31 37.58 32.05 -18.49
C VAL A 31 38.74 32.91 -19.04
N GLY A 32 39.96 32.44 -18.84
CA GLY A 32 41.14 32.85 -19.57
C GLY A 32 41.69 31.71 -20.39
N SER A 33 41.77 31.92 -21.68
CA SER A 33 42.37 31.03 -22.69
C SER A 33 43.91 30.97 -22.55
N LEU A 34 44.47 29.77 -22.63
CA LEU A 34 45.84 29.58 -23.11
C LEU A 34 46.05 28.18 -23.76
N THR A 35 46.74 28.20 -24.84
CA THR A 35 47.07 27.24 -25.85
C THR A 35 48.05 26.13 -25.42
N GLU A 36 47.88 24.97 -26.09
CA GLU A 36 48.86 23.92 -26.51
C GLU A 36 50.09 23.61 -25.66
N ALA A 37 50.18 22.33 -25.25
CA ALA A 37 51.42 21.53 -25.42
C ALA A 37 51.07 20.04 -25.36
N GLN A 38 51.44 19.34 -26.45
CA GLN A 38 51.39 17.87 -26.59
C GLN A 38 52.44 17.22 -25.68
N SER A 39 52.06 16.18 -24.94
CA SER A 39 52.99 15.13 -24.53
C SER A 39 52.25 13.78 -24.47
N VAL A 40 52.81 12.86 -25.24
CA VAL A 40 52.39 11.46 -25.42
C VAL A 40 52.82 10.65 -24.19
N LEU A 41 51.89 9.91 -23.54
CA LEU A 41 52.18 8.78 -22.66
C LEU A 41 51.13 7.66 -22.84
N PRO A 42 51.44 6.41 -22.53
CA PRO A 42 50.79 5.22 -23.10
C PRO A 42 49.50 4.80 -22.38
N PRO A 43 48.69 3.87 -22.92
CA PRO A 43 47.33 3.63 -22.52
C PRO A 43 47.24 2.85 -21.19
N THR A 44 46.68 3.46 -20.18
CA THR A 44 46.22 2.78 -18.96
C THR A 44 44.80 2.27 -19.16
N ARG A 45 44.64 1.01 -18.85
CA ARG A 45 43.49 0.16 -18.50
C ARG A 45 42.12 0.84 -18.59
N ALA A 46 41.31 0.38 -19.54
CA ALA A 46 39.93 0.78 -19.75
C ALA A 46 39.10 0.69 -18.48
N GLU A 47 38.70 1.82 -17.94
CA GLU A 47 37.62 1.93 -16.98
C GLU A 47 36.29 1.66 -17.71
N ARG A 48 35.52 0.68 -17.24
CA ARG A 48 34.19 0.43 -17.76
C ARG A 48 33.31 1.63 -17.41
N PRO A 49 32.55 2.16 -18.37
CA PRO A 49 31.61 3.24 -18.08
C PRO A 49 30.54 2.74 -17.10
N LEU A 50 30.35 3.48 -16.02
CA LEU A 50 29.21 3.33 -15.12
C LEU A 50 27.91 3.41 -15.94
N PRO A 51 26.89 2.59 -15.63
CA PRO A 51 25.65 2.61 -16.38
C PRO A 51 25.01 4.01 -16.25
N ARG A 52 24.71 4.60 -17.41
CA ARG A 52 23.92 5.81 -17.53
C ARG A 52 22.62 5.62 -16.75
N VAL A 53 22.48 6.32 -15.63
CA VAL A 53 21.19 6.49 -14.97
C VAL A 53 20.26 7.14 -15.98
N LEU A 54 19.25 6.42 -16.44
CA LEU A 54 18.17 6.97 -17.24
C LEU A 54 17.51 8.07 -16.38
N LEU A 55 17.67 9.31 -16.81
CA LEU A 55 16.87 10.44 -16.35
C LEU A 55 15.44 10.23 -16.84
N LEU A 56 14.62 9.61 -16.00
CA LEU A 56 13.18 9.58 -16.13
C LEU A 56 12.64 10.72 -15.26
N SER A 57 11.99 11.70 -15.90
CA SER A 57 11.14 12.79 -15.36
C SER A 57 11.59 13.49 -14.06
N PRO A 58 11.36 14.80 -13.88
CA PRO A 58 11.76 15.52 -12.68
C PRO A 58 10.84 15.19 -11.48
N GLY A 59 10.91 13.95 -11.02
CA GLY A 59 10.45 13.58 -9.70
C GLY A 59 11.45 14.07 -8.67
N LEU A 60 10.99 14.54 -7.52
CA LEU A 60 11.85 14.85 -6.39
C LEU A 60 12.83 13.70 -6.15
N PRO A 61 14.13 14.00 -5.95
CA PRO A 61 15.12 12.96 -5.71
C PRO A 61 14.72 12.14 -4.49
N LEU A 62 14.80 10.81 -4.60
CA LEU A 62 14.55 9.89 -3.51
C LEU A 62 15.46 10.27 -2.33
N LEU A 63 14.88 10.77 -1.24
CA LEU A 63 15.62 11.10 -0.03
C LEU A 63 16.04 9.80 0.66
N VAL A 64 17.19 9.28 0.28
CA VAL A 64 17.86 8.20 0.98
C VAL A 64 18.59 8.79 2.18
N GLN A 65 18.07 8.56 3.37
CA GLN A 65 18.71 9.02 4.60
C GLN A 65 19.74 7.96 5.08
N ARG A 66 20.99 8.11 4.69
CA ARG A 66 22.08 7.18 5.01
C ARG A 66 22.43 7.03 6.50
N THR A 67 21.65 7.60 7.40
CA THR A 67 21.95 7.65 8.84
C THR A 67 20.98 6.85 9.70
N ILE A 68 19.78 6.55 9.22
CA ILE A 68 18.73 5.90 10.02
C ILE A 68 19.05 4.43 10.26
N ALA A 69 19.43 3.69 9.21
CA ALA A 69 19.72 2.27 9.33
C ALA A 69 20.85 1.94 10.31
N ARG A 70 21.79 2.87 10.52
CA ARG A 70 22.90 2.71 11.47
C ARG A 70 22.44 2.82 12.91
N THR A 71 21.35 3.52 13.18
CA THR A 71 20.82 3.78 14.53
C THR A 71 19.70 2.83 14.92
N ILE A 72 19.26 1.95 14.01
CA ILE A 72 18.25 0.94 14.30
C ILE A 72 18.92 -0.34 14.81
N ILE A 73 18.42 -0.83 15.95
CA ILE A 73 18.80 -2.13 16.51
C ILE A 73 17.74 -3.15 16.08
N LEU A 74 18.12 -4.09 15.21
CA LEU A 74 17.24 -5.20 14.82
C LEU A 74 17.07 -6.16 15.99
N GLN A 75 15.85 -6.65 16.21
CA GLN A 75 15.49 -7.54 17.30
C GLN A 75 15.19 -8.95 16.78
N GLU A 76 14.08 -9.13 16.09
CA GLU A 76 13.61 -10.44 15.61
C GLU A 76 13.05 -10.35 14.18
N SER A 77 13.18 -11.45 13.43
CA SER A 77 12.52 -11.58 12.13
C SER A 77 11.03 -11.88 12.35
N ILE A 78 10.17 -11.02 11.81
CA ILE A 78 8.71 -11.11 11.97
C ILE A 78 8.00 -11.55 10.69
N GLY A 79 8.71 -11.66 9.58
CA GLY A 79 8.16 -12.11 8.32
C GLY A 79 9.22 -12.35 7.26
N LYS A 80 8.88 -13.23 6.32
CA LYS A 80 9.68 -13.49 5.13
C LYS A 80 8.80 -13.36 3.91
N GLY A 81 9.11 -12.39 3.07
CA GLY A 81 8.39 -12.08 1.85
C GLY A 81 9.15 -12.50 0.59
N ARG A 82 8.53 -12.26 -0.57
CA ARG A 82 9.11 -12.55 -1.88
C ARG A 82 10.43 -11.82 -2.12
N PHE A 83 10.57 -10.60 -1.62
CA PHE A 83 11.70 -9.70 -1.90
C PHE A 83 12.65 -9.52 -0.72
N GLY A 84 12.44 -10.21 0.40
CA GLY A 84 13.31 -10.07 1.57
C GLY A 84 12.64 -10.46 2.87
N GLU A 85 13.29 -10.11 3.95
CA GLU A 85 12.84 -10.37 5.32
C GLU A 85 12.33 -9.10 5.97
N VAL A 86 11.34 -9.23 6.85
CA VAL A 86 10.84 -8.13 7.66
C VAL A 86 11.25 -8.37 9.11
N TRP A 87 11.88 -7.39 9.69
CA TRP A 87 12.39 -7.41 11.06
C TRP A 87 11.69 -6.38 11.94
N ARG A 88 11.43 -6.74 13.18
CA ARG A 88 11.16 -5.79 14.24
C ARG A 88 12.48 -5.17 14.67
N GLY A 89 12.48 -3.86 14.87
CA GLY A 89 13.65 -3.13 15.34
C GLY A 89 13.27 -2.02 16.30
N LYS A 90 14.28 -1.45 16.94
CA LYS A 90 14.12 -0.32 17.85
C LYS A 90 14.91 0.88 17.33
N TRP A 91 14.22 2.01 17.20
CA TRP A 91 14.79 3.26 16.73
C TRP A 91 14.39 4.40 17.67
N ARG A 92 15.36 5.06 18.31
CA ARG A 92 15.12 6.17 19.27
C ARG A 92 14.09 5.83 20.37
N GLY A 93 14.08 4.57 20.81
CA GLY A 93 13.11 4.12 21.82
C GLY A 93 11.80 3.58 21.28
N GLU A 94 11.46 3.88 20.03
CA GLU A 94 10.23 3.43 19.36
C GLU A 94 10.44 2.13 18.59
N GLU A 95 9.38 1.32 18.51
CA GLU A 95 9.37 0.10 17.72
C GLU A 95 9.14 0.44 16.24
N VAL A 96 9.93 -0.16 15.37
CA VAL A 96 9.84 0.00 13.91
C VAL A 96 9.85 -1.34 13.20
N ALA A 97 9.27 -1.41 12.01
CA ALA A 97 9.43 -2.53 11.09
C ALA A 97 10.47 -2.17 10.02
N VAL A 98 11.35 -3.12 9.73
CA VAL A 98 12.41 -2.97 8.73
C VAL A 98 12.29 -4.07 7.70
N LYS A 99 11.88 -3.73 6.48
CA LYS A 99 11.88 -4.64 5.33
C LYS A 99 13.25 -4.56 4.67
N ILE A 100 13.96 -5.68 4.65
CA ILE A 100 15.34 -5.78 4.16
C ILE A 100 15.33 -6.48 2.80
N PHE A 101 15.81 -5.80 1.78
CA PHE A 101 15.98 -6.32 0.44
C PHE A 101 17.46 -6.63 0.18
N SER A 102 17.72 -7.64 -0.65
CA SER A 102 19.06 -7.85 -1.19
C SER A 102 19.38 -6.81 -2.26
N SER A 103 20.67 -6.62 -2.55
CA SER A 103 21.10 -5.74 -3.65
C SER A 103 20.56 -6.16 -5.02
N ARG A 104 20.17 -7.44 -5.19
CA ARG A 104 19.53 -7.94 -6.42
C ARG A 104 18.11 -7.42 -6.60
N GLU A 105 17.47 -7.01 -5.51
CA GLU A 105 16.08 -6.54 -5.45
C GLU A 105 16.00 -5.00 -5.46
N GLU A 106 17.06 -4.30 -5.86
CA GLU A 106 17.15 -2.84 -5.85
C GLU A 106 15.97 -2.15 -6.55
N ARG A 107 15.53 -2.69 -7.70
CA ARG A 107 14.39 -2.14 -8.44
C ARG A 107 13.09 -2.22 -7.65
N SER A 108 12.86 -3.33 -6.95
CA SER A 108 11.66 -3.52 -6.13
C SER A 108 11.69 -2.60 -4.91
N TRP A 109 12.85 -2.48 -4.26
CA TRP A 109 13.06 -1.55 -3.14
C TRP A 109 12.84 -0.10 -3.56
N PHE A 110 13.45 0.30 -4.68
CA PHE A 110 13.32 1.66 -5.20
C PHE A 110 11.86 2.00 -5.52
N ARG A 111 11.16 1.08 -6.21
CA ARG A 111 9.76 1.27 -6.57
C ARG A 111 8.86 1.43 -5.35
N GLU A 112 9.01 0.57 -4.35
CA GLU A 112 8.21 0.65 -3.13
C GLU A 112 8.49 1.94 -2.36
N ALA A 113 9.76 2.32 -2.22
CA ALA A 113 10.16 3.58 -1.60
C ALA A 113 9.60 4.81 -2.34
N GLU A 114 9.64 4.79 -3.67
CA GLU A 114 9.12 5.85 -4.53
C GLU A 114 7.60 6.04 -4.34
N ILE A 115 6.84 4.95 -4.28
CA ILE A 115 5.39 5.03 -4.05
C ILE A 115 5.09 5.60 -2.66
N TYR A 116 5.77 5.11 -1.60
CA TYR A 116 5.55 5.62 -0.24
C TYR A 116 5.90 7.11 -0.09
N GLN A 117 6.79 7.65 -0.90
CA GLN A 117 7.16 9.07 -0.91
C GLN A 117 6.24 9.95 -1.78
N THR A 118 5.20 9.37 -2.35
CA THR A 118 4.20 10.15 -3.09
C THR A 118 3.58 11.21 -2.19
N VAL A 119 3.52 12.43 -2.68
CA VAL A 119 2.95 13.57 -1.95
C VAL A 119 1.52 13.27 -1.52
N MET A 120 1.15 13.65 -0.30
CA MET A 120 -0.16 13.44 0.31
C MET A 120 -0.61 11.96 0.39
N LEU A 121 0.30 11.00 0.26
CA LEU A 121 -0.03 9.58 0.45
C LEU A 121 -0.35 9.25 1.92
N ARG A 122 0.20 10.01 2.86
CA ARG A 122 0.07 9.74 4.30
C ARG A 122 -1.39 9.73 4.73
N HIS A 123 -1.82 8.62 5.34
CA HIS A 123 -3.19 8.41 5.80
C HIS A 123 -3.19 7.40 6.93
N GLU A 124 -4.09 7.52 7.89
CA GLU A 124 -4.17 6.61 9.06
C GLU A 124 -4.36 5.13 8.69
N ASN A 125 -4.92 4.83 7.51
CA ASN A 125 -5.14 3.47 7.00
C ASN A 125 -4.19 3.10 5.84
N ILE A 126 -3.08 3.80 5.72
CA ILE A 126 -1.92 3.42 4.91
C ILE A 126 -0.72 3.27 5.85
N LEU A 127 0.09 2.23 5.67
CA LEU A 127 1.26 1.98 6.50
C LEU A 127 2.16 3.23 6.54
N GLY A 128 2.48 3.68 7.74
CA GLY A 128 3.35 4.83 7.95
C GLY A 128 4.78 4.51 7.52
N PHE A 129 5.21 5.15 6.44
CA PHE A 129 6.58 5.05 5.93
C PHE A 129 7.47 6.08 6.65
N ILE A 130 8.62 5.62 7.15
CA ILE A 130 9.58 6.44 7.89
C ILE A 130 10.75 6.82 6.99
N ALA A 131 11.42 5.83 6.38
CA ALA A 131 12.59 6.07 5.55
C ALA A 131 12.93 4.91 4.62
N ALA A 132 13.63 5.22 3.53
CA ALA A 132 14.44 4.28 2.77
C ALA A 132 15.91 4.54 3.08
N ASP A 133 16.69 3.50 3.32
CA ASP A 133 18.11 3.61 3.66
C ASP A 133 18.89 2.40 3.12
N ASN A 134 20.20 2.51 3.09
CA ASN A 134 21.09 1.39 2.81
C ASN A 134 22.03 1.12 3.99
N LYS A 135 22.27 -0.14 4.27
CA LYS A 135 23.18 -0.59 5.32
C LYS A 135 24.24 -1.50 4.73
N ASP A 136 25.47 -1.06 4.79
CA ASP A 136 26.63 -1.89 4.47
C ASP A 136 26.99 -2.73 5.68
N ASN A 137 27.13 -4.04 5.51
CA ASN A 137 27.59 -4.98 6.53
C ASN A 137 29.03 -5.44 6.31
N GLY A 138 29.78 -4.76 5.41
CA GLY A 138 31.17 -5.08 5.08
C GLY A 138 31.33 -6.13 3.97
N THR A 139 30.29 -6.92 3.68
CA THR A 139 30.32 -7.96 2.64
C THR A 139 29.38 -7.62 1.49
N TRP A 140 28.21 -7.09 1.81
CA TRP A 140 27.20 -6.60 0.85
C TRP A 140 26.37 -5.47 1.42
N THR A 141 25.75 -4.70 0.55
CA THR A 141 24.82 -3.64 0.92
C THR A 141 23.40 -4.21 1.00
N GLN A 142 22.76 -4.01 2.15
CA GLN A 142 21.34 -4.25 2.36
C GLN A 142 20.54 -2.96 2.04
N LEU A 143 19.37 -3.12 1.44
CA LEU A 143 18.46 -2.03 1.15
C LEU A 143 17.26 -2.11 2.10
N TRP A 144 17.04 -1.07 2.88
CA TRP A 144 16.08 -1.06 3.96
C TRP A 144 14.90 -0.14 3.65
N LEU A 145 13.67 -0.61 3.93
CA LEU A 145 12.49 0.22 4.10
C LEU A 145 12.08 0.18 5.55
N VAL A 146 12.01 1.34 6.19
CA VAL A 146 11.64 1.49 7.59
C VAL A 146 10.24 2.07 7.66
N SER A 147 9.38 1.44 8.45
CA SER A 147 7.98 1.81 8.62
C SER A 147 7.52 1.64 10.07
N ASP A 148 6.31 2.09 10.36
CA ASP A 148 5.65 1.82 11.63
C ASP A 148 5.56 0.30 11.89
N TYR A 149 5.74 -0.10 13.15
CA TYR A 149 5.54 -1.46 13.58
C TYR A 149 4.14 -1.64 14.17
N HIS A 150 3.46 -2.72 13.77
CA HIS A 150 2.15 -3.08 14.29
C HIS A 150 2.18 -4.48 14.90
N GLU A 151 2.01 -4.56 16.21
CA GLU A 151 2.18 -5.77 17.02
C GLU A 151 1.24 -6.92 16.66
N HIS A 152 0.05 -6.61 16.13
CA HIS A 152 -0.91 -7.63 15.70
C HIS A 152 -0.53 -8.29 14.37
N GLY A 153 0.47 -7.74 13.66
CA GLY A 153 0.92 -8.27 12.37
C GLY A 153 -0.09 -8.08 11.25
N SER A 154 -0.09 -9.00 10.29
CA SER A 154 -1.02 -8.95 9.15
C SER A 154 -2.44 -9.31 9.57
N LEU A 155 -3.42 -8.85 8.79
CA LEU A 155 -4.81 -9.25 8.93
C LEU A 155 -4.98 -10.77 8.77
N PHE A 156 -4.18 -11.39 7.89
CA PHE A 156 -4.10 -12.83 7.75
C PHE A 156 -3.77 -13.51 9.08
N ASP A 157 -2.68 -13.08 9.75
CA ASP A 157 -2.25 -13.66 11.02
C ASP A 157 -3.26 -13.37 12.13
N TYR A 158 -3.83 -12.17 12.14
CA TYR A 158 -4.84 -11.75 13.11
C TYR A 158 -6.11 -12.62 13.04
N LEU A 159 -6.65 -12.83 11.84
CA LEU A 159 -7.85 -13.65 11.63
C LEU A 159 -7.63 -15.14 11.86
N ASN A 160 -6.39 -15.62 11.71
CA ASN A 160 -6.03 -16.99 12.11
C ASN A 160 -6.06 -17.18 13.62
N ARG A 161 -5.64 -16.16 14.39
CA ARG A 161 -5.54 -16.23 15.85
C ARG A 161 -6.83 -15.92 16.57
N TYR A 162 -7.63 -14.99 16.01
CA TYR A 162 -8.78 -14.41 16.70
C TYR A 162 -10.04 -14.50 15.86
N THR A 163 -11.17 -14.65 16.56
CA THR A 163 -12.49 -14.29 16.05
C THR A 163 -12.74 -12.82 16.28
N VAL A 164 -13.68 -12.23 15.56
CA VAL A 164 -14.02 -10.83 15.68
C VAL A 164 -15.49 -10.68 16.07
N THR A 165 -15.80 -9.63 16.81
CA THR A 165 -17.16 -9.17 17.05
C THR A 165 -17.71 -8.44 15.82
N VAL A 166 -19.00 -8.14 15.80
CA VAL A 166 -19.58 -7.28 14.74
C VAL A 166 -18.87 -5.93 14.69
N GLU A 167 -18.58 -5.32 15.84
CA GLU A 167 -17.80 -4.09 15.94
C GLU A 167 -16.41 -4.25 15.32
N GLY A 168 -15.68 -5.29 15.70
CA GLY A 168 -14.35 -5.59 15.15
C GLY A 168 -14.38 -5.81 13.65
N MET A 169 -15.35 -6.57 13.13
CA MET A 169 -15.56 -6.78 11.71
C MET A 169 -15.75 -5.45 10.95
N ILE A 170 -16.59 -4.57 11.47
CA ILE A 170 -16.87 -3.27 10.86
C ILE A 170 -15.63 -2.37 10.91
N LYS A 171 -14.92 -2.31 12.04
CA LYS A 171 -13.68 -1.53 12.20
C LYS A 171 -12.60 -1.97 11.19
N LEU A 172 -12.34 -3.26 11.10
CA LEU A 172 -11.36 -3.81 10.15
C LEU A 172 -11.74 -3.52 8.69
N SER A 173 -13.02 -3.72 8.35
CA SER A 173 -13.52 -3.53 6.99
C SER A 173 -13.55 -2.05 6.58
N LEU A 174 -14.05 -1.17 7.44
CA LEU A 174 -14.15 0.27 7.18
C LEU A 174 -12.77 0.92 7.06
N SER A 175 -11.83 0.57 7.92
CA SER A 175 -10.47 1.09 7.85
C SER A 175 -9.74 0.61 6.58
N THR A 176 -9.92 -0.65 6.17
CA THR A 176 -9.38 -1.15 4.90
C THR A 176 -9.98 -0.40 3.71
N ALA A 177 -11.31 -0.22 3.67
CA ALA A 177 -11.98 0.54 2.62
C ALA A 177 -11.55 2.02 2.60
N SER A 178 -11.29 2.61 3.79
CA SER A 178 -10.81 4.00 3.90
C SER A 178 -9.41 4.16 3.32
N GLY A 179 -8.51 3.22 3.63
CA GLY A 179 -7.16 3.19 3.06
C GLY A 179 -7.20 3.04 1.54
N LEU A 180 -7.99 2.09 1.01
CA LEU A 180 -8.10 1.90 -0.43
C LEU A 180 -8.76 3.09 -1.14
N ALA A 181 -9.76 3.71 -0.52
CA ALA A 181 -10.39 4.93 -1.06
C ALA A 181 -9.38 6.08 -1.13
N HIS A 182 -8.49 6.22 -0.14
CA HIS A 182 -7.43 7.22 -0.17
C HIS A 182 -6.40 6.93 -1.26
N LEU A 183 -5.99 5.67 -1.46
CA LEU A 183 -5.10 5.29 -2.57
C LEU A 183 -5.72 5.64 -3.93
N HIS A 184 -6.97 5.21 -4.16
CA HIS A 184 -7.67 5.38 -5.43
C HIS A 184 -8.04 6.83 -5.76
N MET A 185 -8.10 7.70 -4.73
CA MET A 185 -8.50 9.10 -4.90
C MET A 185 -7.35 9.92 -5.46
N GLU A 186 -7.63 10.69 -6.51
CA GLU A 186 -6.77 11.78 -6.94
C GLU A 186 -7.08 13.02 -6.09
N ILE A 187 -6.04 13.72 -5.66
CA ILE A 187 -6.15 15.04 -4.99
C ILE A 187 -5.53 16.06 -5.92
N VAL A 188 -6.36 16.88 -6.54
CA VAL A 188 -5.92 17.91 -7.48
C VAL A 188 -5.44 19.14 -6.71
N GLY A 189 -4.29 19.71 -7.11
CA GLY A 189 -3.71 20.91 -6.50
C GLY A 189 -2.25 21.08 -6.87
N THR A 190 -1.62 22.16 -6.39
CA THR A 190 -0.19 22.45 -6.62
C THR A 190 0.74 21.38 -6.03
N GLN A 191 0.30 20.69 -4.98
CA GLN A 191 0.92 19.53 -4.39
C GLN A 191 -0.11 18.39 -4.33
N GLY A 192 -0.63 18.00 -5.49
CA GLY A 192 -1.66 17.00 -5.60
C GLY A 192 -1.12 15.57 -5.38
N LYS A 193 -2.05 14.64 -5.08
CA LYS A 193 -1.76 13.21 -5.03
C LYS A 193 -2.35 12.53 -6.28
N PRO A 194 -1.54 11.78 -7.06
CA PRO A 194 -2.08 10.96 -8.13
C PRO A 194 -2.99 9.87 -7.57
N ALA A 195 -3.93 9.39 -8.37
CA ALA A 195 -4.63 8.16 -8.06
C ALA A 195 -3.65 6.99 -8.12
N ILE A 196 -3.76 6.05 -7.15
CA ILE A 196 -2.87 4.90 -7.02
C ILE A 196 -3.71 3.64 -6.94
N ALA A 197 -3.38 2.61 -7.73
CA ALA A 197 -3.92 1.27 -7.60
C ALA A 197 -2.88 0.34 -7.01
N HIS A 198 -3.30 -0.54 -6.09
CA HIS A 198 -2.42 -1.39 -5.29
C HIS A 198 -1.86 -2.60 -6.05
N ARG A 199 -2.72 -3.31 -6.78
CA ARG A 199 -2.44 -4.47 -7.63
C ARG A 199 -2.07 -5.78 -6.92
N ASP A 200 -1.90 -5.80 -5.60
CA ASP A 200 -1.69 -7.02 -4.80
C ASP A 200 -2.39 -6.94 -3.44
N LEU A 201 -3.64 -6.46 -3.44
CA LEU A 201 -4.41 -6.37 -2.20
C LEU A 201 -4.80 -7.78 -1.73
N LYS A 202 -4.47 -8.08 -0.46
CA LYS A 202 -4.74 -9.36 0.21
C LYS A 202 -4.59 -9.19 1.71
N SER A 203 -5.11 -10.12 2.51
CA SER A 203 -5.03 -10.05 3.97
C SER A 203 -3.59 -10.03 4.52
N LYS A 204 -2.62 -10.62 3.82
CA LYS A 204 -1.19 -10.55 4.18
C LYS A 204 -0.56 -9.17 3.98
N ASN A 205 -1.13 -8.32 3.12
CA ASN A 205 -0.66 -6.97 2.83
C ASN A 205 -1.47 -5.87 3.56
N ILE A 206 -2.27 -6.25 4.52
CA ILE A 206 -3.03 -5.36 5.41
C ILE A 206 -2.58 -5.65 6.82
N LEU A 207 -2.20 -4.63 7.58
CA LEU A 207 -1.74 -4.77 8.96
C LEU A 207 -2.82 -4.29 9.92
N VAL A 208 -2.91 -4.95 11.09
CA VAL A 208 -3.87 -4.61 12.15
C VAL A 208 -3.17 -3.79 13.21
N LYS A 209 -3.67 -2.58 13.46
CA LYS A 209 -3.16 -1.66 14.46
C LYS A 209 -3.70 -2.00 15.85
N LYS A 210 -3.04 -1.50 16.89
CA LYS A 210 -3.42 -1.70 18.29
C LYS A 210 -4.87 -1.30 18.61
N ASN A 211 -5.40 -0.30 17.93
CA ASN A 211 -6.78 0.18 18.10
C ASN A 211 -7.83 -0.67 17.36
N GLY A 212 -7.46 -1.78 16.73
CA GLY A 212 -8.35 -2.67 15.99
C GLY A 212 -8.72 -2.18 14.58
N THR A 213 -8.05 -1.15 14.07
CA THR A 213 -8.20 -0.70 12.68
C THR A 213 -7.06 -1.21 11.80
N CYS A 214 -7.24 -1.16 10.50
CA CYS A 214 -6.26 -1.63 9.52
C CYS A 214 -5.47 -0.49 8.87
N CYS A 215 -4.28 -0.81 8.38
CA CYS A 215 -3.57 -0.03 7.38
C CYS A 215 -3.07 -0.91 6.24
N ILE A 216 -3.15 -0.39 5.00
CA ILE A 216 -2.69 -1.08 3.79
C ILE A 216 -1.17 -0.91 3.67
N ALA A 217 -0.48 -2.00 3.33
CA ALA A 217 0.97 -2.09 3.22
C ALA A 217 1.38 -2.76 1.90
N ASP A 218 2.70 -2.84 1.66
CA ASP A 218 3.31 -3.48 0.49
C ASP A 218 2.89 -2.86 -0.86
N LEU A 219 3.32 -1.61 -1.08
CA LEU A 219 3.02 -0.85 -2.29
C LEU A 219 4.02 -1.10 -3.45
N GLY A 220 4.83 -2.15 -3.37
CA GLY A 220 5.87 -2.44 -4.38
C GLY A 220 5.34 -2.77 -5.78
N LEU A 221 4.07 -3.17 -5.91
CA LEU A 221 3.40 -3.41 -7.20
C LEU A 221 2.43 -2.29 -7.60
N ALA A 222 2.29 -1.26 -6.78
CA ALA A 222 1.34 -0.18 -7.03
C ALA A 222 1.70 0.63 -8.27
N VAL A 223 0.69 1.21 -8.89
CA VAL A 223 0.79 2.07 -10.08
C VAL A 223 0.10 3.39 -9.84
N ARG A 224 0.69 4.47 -10.38
CA ARG A 224 0.16 5.83 -10.30
C ARG A 224 -0.40 6.27 -11.65
N HIS A 225 -1.46 7.05 -11.61
CA HIS A 225 -2.07 7.67 -12.78
C HIS A 225 -1.62 9.12 -12.91
N ASP A 226 -1.09 9.48 -14.06
CA ASP A 226 -0.89 10.87 -14.44
C ASP A 226 -2.13 11.34 -15.21
N SER A 227 -2.98 12.12 -14.55
CA SER A 227 -4.25 12.59 -15.14
C SER A 227 -4.02 13.66 -16.21
N ALA A 228 -2.88 14.35 -16.22
CA ALA A 228 -2.57 15.37 -17.24
C ALA A 228 -2.26 14.73 -18.61
N THR A 229 -1.64 13.56 -18.60
CA THR A 229 -1.25 12.83 -19.82
C THR A 229 -2.11 11.58 -20.05
N ASP A 230 -3.00 11.26 -19.12
CA ASP A 230 -3.78 10.01 -19.06
C ASP A 230 -2.89 8.76 -19.22
N THR A 231 -1.76 8.76 -18.52
CA THR A 231 -0.80 7.65 -18.57
C THR A 231 -0.59 7.00 -17.21
N ILE A 232 -0.10 5.77 -17.25
CA ILE A 232 0.27 4.99 -16.08
C ILE A 232 1.78 4.98 -15.98
N ASP A 233 2.32 5.19 -14.79
CA ASP A 233 3.75 5.41 -14.53
C ASP A 233 4.66 4.16 -14.66
N ILE A 234 4.12 3.05 -15.16
CA ILE A 234 4.89 1.84 -15.50
C ILE A 234 4.54 1.35 -16.91
N ALA A 235 5.47 0.63 -17.53
CA ALA A 235 5.19 -0.11 -18.76
C ALA A 235 4.10 -1.17 -18.49
N PRO A 236 3.25 -1.48 -19.50
CA PRO A 236 2.28 -2.57 -19.39
C PRO A 236 2.97 -3.84 -18.91
N ASN A 237 2.52 -4.38 -17.79
CA ASN A 237 3.08 -5.56 -17.17
C ASN A 237 1.95 -6.56 -16.92
N HIS A 238 2.02 -7.71 -17.60
CA HIS A 238 1.02 -8.74 -17.51
C HIS A 238 1.06 -9.43 -16.14
N ARG A 239 -0.10 -9.74 -15.57
CA ARG A 239 -0.36 -10.61 -14.42
C ARG A 239 0.65 -10.50 -13.29
N VAL A 240 0.60 -9.39 -12.55
CA VAL A 240 1.28 -9.26 -11.27
C VAL A 240 0.28 -9.42 -10.14
N GLY A 241 0.79 -9.80 -8.97
CA GLY A 241 0.00 -9.99 -7.77
C GLY A 241 -0.19 -11.45 -7.39
N THR A 242 -0.99 -11.69 -6.38
CA THR A 242 -1.25 -13.02 -5.81
C THR A 242 -2.42 -13.68 -6.54
N LYS A 243 -2.15 -14.79 -7.22
CA LYS A 243 -3.09 -15.48 -8.13
C LYS A 243 -4.49 -15.69 -7.53
N ARG A 244 -4.57 -16.10 -6.26
CA ARG A 244 -5.81 -16.34 -5.52
C ARG A 244 -6.72 -15.11 -5.44
N TYR A 245 -6.15 -13.91 -5.45
CA TYR A 245 -6.89 -12.63 -5.34
C TYR A 245 -7.07 -11.92 -6.68
N MET A 246 -6.57 -12.48 -7.78
CA MET A 246 -6.69 -11.86 -9.10
C MET A 246 -8.14 -11.82 -9.56
N ALA A 247 -8.56 -10.66 -10.07
CA ALA A 247 -9.86 -10.49 -10.68
C ALA A 247 -10.00 -11.30 -11.99
N PRO A 248 -11.23 -11.63 -12.43
CA PRO A 248 -11.45 -12.41 -13.65
C PRO A 248 -10.71 -11.85 -14.87
N GLU A 249 -10.79 -10.54 -15.10
CA GLU A 249 -10.16 -9.84 -16.21
C GLU A 249 -8.62 -9.87 -16.17
N VAL A 250 -8.03 -10.07 -14.98
CA VAL A 250 -6.59 -10.27 -14.82
C VAL A 250 -6.21 -11.72 -15.13
N LEU A 251 -7.03 -12.68 -14.69
CA LEU A 251 -6.80 -14.11 -14.91
C LEU A 251 -6.90 -14.50 -16.37
N ASP A 252 -7.81 -13.91 -17.14
CA ASP A 252 -8.04 -14.22 -18.55
C ASP A 252 -7.38 -13.24 -19.53
N ASP A 253 -6.52 -12.32 -19.02
CA ASP A 253 -5.82 -11.29 -19.80
C ASP A 253 -6.72 -10.30 -20.55
N SER A 254 -8.00 -10.19 -20.21
CA SER A 254 -8.91 -9.24 -20.83
C SER A 254 -8.84 -7.82 -20.24
N ILE A 255 -8.05 -7.63 -19.19
CA ILE A 255 -7.85 -6.32 -18.57
C ILE A 255 -7.27 -5.30 -19.54
N ASN A 256 -7.90 -4.13 -19.62
CA ASN A 256 -7.34 -3.02 -20.38
C ASN A 256 -6.20 -2.33 -19.59
N MET A 257 -4.96 -2.71 -19.90
CA MET A 257 -3.75 -2.19 -19.24
C MET A 257 -3.45 -0.72 -19.54
N LYS A 258 -4.12 -0.11 -20.51
CA LYS A 258 -3.97 1.32 -20.84
C LYS A 258 -4.95 2.20 -20.09
N HIS A 259 -5.93 1.62 -19.42
CA HIS A 259 -6.98 2.34 -18.73
C HIS A 259 -6.83 2.18 -17.22
N PHE A 260 -6.47 3.24 -16.53
CA PHE A 260 -6.15 3.19 -15.09
C PHE A 260 -7.29 2.65 -14.22
N GLU A 261 -8.55 2.99 -14.54
CA GLU A 261 -9.72 2.47 -13.81
C GLU A 261 -9.77 0.93 -13.75
N SER A 262 -9.20 0.24 -14.74
CA SER A 262 -9.14 -1.23 -14.75
C SER A 262 -8.39 -1.80 -13.53
N PHE A 263 -7.33 -1.14 -13.10
CA PHE A 263 -6.55 -1.55 -11.93
C PHE A 263 -7.30 -1.29 -10.63
N LYS A 264 -7.99 -0.15 -10.51
CA LYS A 264 -8.84 0.13 -9.33
C LYS A 264 -9.96 -0.89 -9.20
N ARG A 265 -10.59 -1.27 -10.30
CA ARG A 265 -11.66 -2.29 -10.32
C ARG A 265 -11.15 -3.67 -9.93
N ALA A 266 -9.92 -4.03 -10.31
CA ALA A 266 -9.28 -5.26 -9.87
C ALA A 266 -8.98 -5.25 -8.36
N ASP A 267 -8.52 -4.12 -7.79
CA ASP A 267 -8.35 -3.95 -6.35
C ASP A 267 -9.68 -4.13 -5.59
N ILE A 268 -10.80 -3.63 -6.14
CA ILE A 268 -12.13 -3.80 -5.54
C ILE A 268 -12.52 -5.28 -5.45
N TYR A 269 -12.26 -6.06 -6.50
CA TYR A 269 -12.48 -7.50 -6.46
C TYR A 269 -11.70 -8.17 -5.33
N ALA A 270 -10.40 -7.87 -5.22
CA ALA A 270 -9.54 -8.40 -4.16
C ALA A 270 -10.02 -7.97 -2.77
N MET A 271 -10.45 -6.71 -2.59
CA MET A 271 -11.00 -6.23 -1.32
C MET A 271 -12.27 -7.00 -0.92
N GLY A 272 -13.13 -7.35 -1.87
CA GLY A 272 -14.29 -8.20 -1.61
C GLY A 272 -13.91 -9.57 -1.04
N LEU A 273 -12.79 -10.16 -1.49
CA LEU A 273 -12.25 -11.41 -0.93
C LEU A 273 -11.71 -11.21 0.48
N VAL A 274 -11.03 -10.10 0.75
CA VAL A 274 -10.57 -9.76 2.12
C VAL A 274 -11.77 -9.58 3.07
N PHE A 275 -12.84 -8.96 2.62
CA PHE A 275 -14.05 -8.82 3.44
C PHE A 275 -14.70 -10.16 3.74
N TRP A 276 -14.64 -11.11 2.83
CA TRP A 276 -15.10 -12.47 3.09
C TRP A 276 -14.27 -13.14 4.19
N GLU A 277 -12.94 -12.98 4.17
CA GLU A 277 -12.07 -13.49 5.24
C GLU A 277 -12.45 -12.89 6.61
N ILE A 278 -12.67 -11.57 6.68
CA ILE A 278 -13.05 -10.89 7.92
C ILE A 278 -14.42 -11.39 8.42
N ALA A 279 -15.43 -11.40 7.53
CA ALA A 279 -16.80 -11.77 7.89
C ALA A 279 -16.93 -13.23 8.31
N SER A 280 -16.12 -14.13 7.72
CA SER A 280 -16.06 -15.55 8.12
C SER A 280 -15.65 -15.72 9.58
N ARG A 281 -14.82 -14.83 10.10
CA ARG A 281 -14.36 -14.85 11.50
C ARG A 281 -15.26 -14.09 12.46
N CYS A 282 -16.36 -13.49 11.98
CA CYS A 282 -17.33 -12.81 12.83
C CYS A 282 -18.12 -13.82 13.64
N SER A 283 -17.97 -13.76 14.96
CA SER A 283 -18.67 -14.63 15.91
C SER A 283 -20.02 -14.03 16.30
N MET A 284 -21.07 -14.79 16.07
CA MET A 284 -22.45 -14.50 16.46
C MET A 284 -22.96 -15.59 17.39
N GLY A 285 -23.17 -15.24 18.67
CA GLY A 285 -23.59 -16.23 19.68
C GLY A 285 -22.60 -17.40 19.84
N GLY A 286 -21.31 -17.18 19.62
CA GLY A 286 -20.28 -18.21 19.66
C GLY A 286 -20.08 -19.00 18.36
N ILE A 287 -20.90 -18.76 17.34
CA ILE A 287 -20.82 -19.45 16.05
C ILE A 287 -20.01 -18.61 15.05
N HIS A 288 -19.00 -19.20 14.45
CA HIS A 288 -18.12 -18.61 13.43
C HIS A 288 -17.56 -19.73 12.54
N GLU A 289 -17.03 -19.38 11.37
CA GLU A 289 -16.25 -20.29 10.54
C GLU A 289 -14.78 -20.32 11.01
N ASP A 290 -14.12 -21.46 10.83
CA ASP A 290 -12.66 -21.52 10.91
C ASP A 290 -12.04 -20.65 9.83
N TYR A 291 -10.85 -20.08 10.13
CA TYR A 291 -10.17 -19.27 9.14
C TYR A 291 -9.76 -20.09 7.91
N GLN A 292 -10.17 -19.62 6.75
CA GLN A 292 -9.78 -20.18 5.45
C GLN A 292 -9.44 -19.05 4.47
N LEU A 293 -8.55 -19.36 3.53
CA LEU A 293 -8.30 -18.47 2.40
C LEU A 293 -9.49 -18.51 1.42
N PRO A 294 -9.75 -17.42 0.68
CA PRO A 294 -10.75 -17.44 -0.38
C PRO A 294 -10.54 -18.61 -1.35
N TYR A 295 -11.60 -19.29 -1.75
CA TYR A 295 -11.57 -20.46 -2.65
C TYR A 295 -10.84 -21.69 -2.09
N TYR A 296 -10.69 -21.81 -0.76
CA TYR A 296 -9.96 -22.91 -0.12
C TYR A 296 -10.49 -24.30 -0.48
N ASP A 297 -11.79 -24.40 -0.74
CA ASP A 297 -12.53 -25.62 -1.09
C ASP A 297 -12.55 -25.92 -2.60
N LEU A 298 -12.05 -25.03 -3.43
CA LEU A 298 -12.12 -25.09 -4.89
C LEU A 298 -10.75 -25.22 -5.57
N VAL A 299 -9.67 -24.82 -4.90
CA VAL A 299 -8.31 -24.83 -5.43
C VAL A 299 -7.31 -25.21 -4.36
N GLN A 300 -6.15 -25.71 -4.77
CA GLN A 300 -5.07 -26.07 -3.83
C GLN A 300 -4.45 -24.84 -3.13
N SER A 301 -3.56 -25.07 -2.15
CA SER A 301 -2.96 -24.03 -1.32
C SER A 301 -2.17 -22.97 -2.11
N ASP A 302 -1.44 -23.36 -3.15
CA ASP A 302 -0.75 -22.47 -4.10
C ASP A 302 -1.29 -22.72 -5.51
N PRO A 303 -2.45 -22.13 -5.86
CA PRO A 303 -3.09 -22.40 -7.13
C PRO A 303 -2.30 -21.77 -8.29
N SER A 304 -2.33 -22.46 -9.44
CA SER A 304 -1.86 -21.88 -10.69
C SER A 304 -2.84 -20.81 -11.21
N VAL A 305 -2.38 -19.99 -12.15
CA VAL A 305 -3.27 -19.04 -12.85
C VAL A 305 -4.39 -19.78 -13.55
N GLU A 306 -4.09 -20.93 -14.15
CA GLU A 306 -5.06 -21.74 -14.89
C GLU A 306 -6.15 -22.32 -13.99
N GLU A 307 -5.78 -22.84 -12.80
CA GLU A 307 -6.77 -23.31 -11.83
C GLU A 307 -7.69 -22.17 -11.38
N MET A 308 -7.15 -20.99 -11.10
CA MET A 308 -7.94 -19.82 -10.74
C MET A 308 -8.84 -19.38 -11.89
N ARG A 309 -8.32 -19.35 -13.13
CA ARG A 309 -9.09 -19.00 -14.33
C ARG A 309 -10.27 -19.93 -14.55
N LYS A 310 -10.05 -21.24 -14.39
CA LYS A 310 -11.11 -22.24 -14.49
C LYS A 310 -12.24 -21.99 -13.49
N VAL A 311 -11.90 -21.76 -12.21
CA VAL A 311 -12.88 -21.55 -11.14
C VAL A 311 -13.59 -20.19 -11.30
N VAL A 312 -12.82 -19.10 -11.50
CA VAL A 312 -13.33 -17.74 -11.41
C VAL A 312 -13.95 -17.26 -12.74
N CYS A 313 -13.35 -17.61 -13.89
CA CYS A 313 -13.78 -17.13 -15.20
C CYS A 313 -14.73 -18.11 -15.90
N GLU A 314 -14.39 -19.41 -15.95
CA GLU A 314 -15.18 -20.41 -16.66
C GLU A 314 -16.39 -20.88 -15.84
N GLN A 315 -16.15 -21.35 -14.61
CA GLN A 315 -17.21 -21.81 -13.71
C GLN A 315 -17.95 -20.66 -13.02
N LYS A 316 -17.39 -19.45 -13.06
CA LYS A 316 -17.96 -18.23 -12.45
C LYS A 316 -18.25 -18.36 -10.96
N LEU A 317 -17.47 -19.21 -10.27
CA LEU A 317 -17.62 -19.43 -8.84
C LEU A 317 -17.02 -18.27 -8.02
N ARG A 318 -17.57 -18.06 -6.84
CA ARG A 318 -17.11 -17.11 -5.83
C ARG A 318 -17.12 -17.82 -4.47
N PRO A 319 -16.40 -17.29 -3.45
CA PRO A 319 -16.44 -17.86 -2.12
C PRO A 319 -17.87 -17.97 -1.59
N ASN A 320 -18.16 -19.07 -0.90
CA ASN A 320 -19.49 -19.32 -0.34
C ASN A 320 -19.83 -18.30 0.74
N ILE A 321 -21.07 -17.78 0.70
CA ILE A 321 -21.64 -16.93 1.74
C ILE A 321 -22.61 -17.77 2.56
N PRO A 322 -22.27 -18.10 3.83
CA PRO A 322 -23.11 -18.97 4.66
C PRO A 322 -24.50 -18.37 4.91
N ASN A 323 -25.53 -19.23 4.89
CA ASN A 323 -26.91 -18.79 5.13
C ASN A 323 -27.10 -18.11 6.48
N ARG A 324 -26.33 -18.51 7.50
CA ARG A 324 -26.38 -17.88 8.85
C ARG A 324 -26.10 -16.37 8.85
N TRP A 325 -25.37 -15.86 7.84
CA TRP A 325 -25.11 -14.41 7.74
C TRP A 325 -26.39 -13.60 7.49
N GLN A 326 -27.47 -14.24 7.04
CA GLN A 326 -28.77 -13.57 6.86
C GLN A 326 -29.45 -13.19 8.19
N SER A 327 -29.06 -13.79 9.30
CA SER A 327 -29.62 -13.49 10.62
C SER A 327 -29.09 -12.21 11.27
N CYS A 328 -28.01 -11.64 10.73
CA CYS A 328 -27.34 -10.43 11.26
C CYS A 328 -27.31 -9.32 10.20
N GLU A 329 -27.82 -8.13 10.54
CA GLU A 329 -27.87 -6.99 9.62
C GLU A 329 -26.47 -6.63 9.08
N ALA A 330 -25.48 -6.52 9.97
CA ALA A 330 -24.11 -6.19 9.58
C ALA A 330 -23.53 -7.22 8.61
N LEU A 331 -23.74 -8.52 8.83
CA LEU A 331 -23.29 -9.58 7.92
C LEU A 331 -24.07 -9.57 6.59
N ARG A 332 -25.36 -9.21 6.58
CA ARG A 332 -26.15 -9.00 5.35
C ARG A 332 -25.55 -7.87 4.50
N VAL A 333 -25.23 -6.74 5.13
CA VAL A 333 -24.58 -5.60 4.44
C VAL A 333 -23.22 -6.01 3.89
N MET A 334 -22.40 -6.71 4.68
CA MET A 334 -21.11 -7.22 4.22
C MET A 334 -21.28 -8.17 3.01
N ALA A 335 -22.21 -9.11 3.07
CA ALA A 335 -22.48 -10.04 1.97
C ALA A 335 -22.93 -9.31 0.70
N LYS A 336 -23.74 -8.25 0.83
CA LYS A 336 -24.15 -7.41 -0.31
C LYS A 336 -22.95 -6.71 -0.93
N ILE A 337 -22.10 -6.07 -0.12
CA ILE A 337 -20.87 -5.41 -0.60
C ILE A 337 -19.97 -6.40 -1.35
N MET A 338 -19.74 -7.58 -0.79
CA MET A 338 -18.90 -8.62 -1.42
C MET A 338 -19.43 -9.03 -2.80
N ARG A 339 -20.74 -9.32 -2.92
CA ARG A 339 -21.35 -9.68 -4.22
C ARG A 339 -21.14 -8.58 -5.25
N GLU A 340 -21.29 -7.31 -4.86
CA GLU A 340 -21.08 -6.17 -5.74
C GLU A 340 -19.61 -5.91 -6.08
N CYS A 341 -18.66 -6.34 -5.22
CA CYS A 341 -17.24 -6.37 -5.53
C CYS A 341 -16.85 -7.47 -6.51
N TRP A 342 -17.62 -8.57 -6.58
CA TRP A 342 -17.30 -9.77 -7.34
C TRP A 342 -17.97 -9.86 -8.71
N TYR A 343 -18.61 -8.84 -9.18
CA TYR A 343 -19.21 -8.84 -10.52
C TYR A 343 -18.16 -9.18 -11.58
N ALA A 344 -18.53 -10.07 -12.51
CA ALA A 344 -17.69 -10.42 -13.65
C ALA A 344 -17.41 -9.18 -14.53
N ASN A 345 -18.46 -8.37 -14.77
CA ASN A 345 -18.29 -7.06 -15.39
C ASN A 345 -17.63 -6.09 -14.39
N SER A 346 -16.36 -5.79 -14.59
CA SER A 346 -15.59 -4.92 -13.69
C SER A 346 -16.17 -3.51 -13.56
N ALA A 347 -16.83 -2.99 -14.62
CA ALA A 347 -17.45 -1.66 -14.60
C ALA A 347 -18.69 -1.57 -13.69
N ALA A 348 -19.30 -2.71 -13.36
CA ALA A 348 -20.46 -2.78 -12.46
C ALA A 348 -20.07 -2.85 -10.97
N ARG A 349 -18.80 -3.07 -10.67
CA ARG A 349 -18.31 -3.14 -9.28
C ARG A 349 -18.43 -1.80 -8.57
N LEU A 350 -18.57 -1.86 -7.24
CA LEU A 350 -18.52 -0.68 -6.39
C LEU A 350 -17.17 0.04 -6.49
N THR A 351 -17.15 1.33 -6.13
CA THR A 351 -15.90 2.05 -5.89
C THR A 351 -15.51 1.95 -4.41
N ALA A 352 -14.21 2.08 -4.09
CA ALA A 352 -13.74 2.08 -2.71
C ALA A 352 -14.42 3.17 -1.86
N LEU A 353 -14.65 4.36 -2.43
CA LEU A 353 -15.37 5.43 -1.75
C LEU A 353 -16.83 5.07 -1.44
N ARG A 354 -17.51 4.39 -2.37
CA ARG A 354 -18.90 3.93 -2.12
C ARG A 354 -18.96 2.91 -1.00
N ILE A 355 -18.02 1.95 -1.00
CA ILE A 355 -17.89 0.94 0.06
C ILE A 355 -17.61 1.60 1.40
N LYS A 356 -16.64 2.53 1.47
CA LYS A 356 -16.36 3.32 2.68
C LYS A 356 -17.61 4.01 3.22
N LYS A 357 -18.39 4.68 2.35
CA LYS A 357 -19.62 5.36 2.76
C LYS A 357 -20.66 4.38 3.33
N THR A 358 -20.87 3.24 2.68
CA THR A 358 -21.81 2.21 3.15
C THR A 358 -21.40 1.65 4.50
N LEU A 359 -20.11 1.33 4.70
CA LEU A 359 -19.60 0.84 5.98
C LEU A 359 -19.60 1.91 7.06
N SER A 360 -19.39 3.19 6.74
CA SER A 360 -19.54 4.30 7.69
C SER A 360 -20.98 4.44 8.18
N GLN A 361 -21.98 4.29 7.30
CA GLN A 361 -23.38 4.30 7.68
C GLN A 361 -23.71 3.11 8.59
N LEU A 362 -23.21 1.91 8.25
CA LEU A 362 -23.38 0.73 9.09
C LEU A 362 -22.75 0.93 10.47
N SER A 363 -21.54 1.49 10.54
CA SER A 363 -20.85 1.80 11.81
C SER A 363 -21.65 2.75 12.69
N GLN A 364 -22.28 3.77 12.10
CA GLN A 364 -23.18 4.69 12.82
C GLN A 364 -24.45 4.01 13.33
N GLN A 365 -25.06 3.15 12.51
CA GLN A 365 -26.25 2.39 12.89
C GLN A 365 -25.98 1.44 14.07
N GLU A 366 -24.80 0.83 14.10
CA GLU A 366 -24.36 -0.06 15.19
C GLU A 366 -23.79 0.72 16.40
N GLY A 367 -23.76 2.07 16.37
CA GLY A 367 -23.27 2.91 17.45
C GLY A 367 -21.77 2.81 17.71
N ILE A 368 -20.99 2.39 16.71
CA ILE A 368 -19.54 2.16 16.81
C ILE A 368 -18.81 3.49 16.68
N LYS A 369 -17.94 3.79 17.65
CA LYS A 369 -16.98 4.91 17.57
C LYS A 369 -15.70 4.43 16.91
N MET A 370 -15.31 5.08 15.82
CA MET A 370 -14.07 4.84 15.09
C MET A 370 -12.90 5.59 15.75
#